data_391e7451c2aa1142b507c775046ae50d
#
_entry.id   391e7451c2aa1142b507c775046ae50d
#
_cell.length_a   1.000
_cell.length_b   1.000
_cell.length_c   1.000
_cell.angle_alpha   90.00
_cell.angle_beta   90.00
_cell.angle_gamma   90.00
#
_symmetry.space_group_name_H-M   'P 1'
#
loop_
_entity.id
_entity.type
_entity.pdbx_description
1 polymer ?
#
loop_
_entity_poly.entity_id
_entity_poly.type
_entity_poly.pdbx_seq_one_letter_code
_entity_poly.pdbx_strand_id
1 'polypeptide(L)'
;MIENVSLTNFKCYRDKVSFPMSKINVLYGMNGRGKSTLLQSILLFSQALMDKNNISKLQLKGNLLNVGTFDDVKNRYSEEDSFCIEIKDQNENLLAKYSKDENPTIASLTSLIVNEVDYFNEHSTVSITENKDVLFEIKKSLGVVDKSSIQLLNTLEHVLYIAADRIGPKEFAERKAINNNELGVR
;
A
#
# COMPACT_ATOMS: atom_id res chain seq x y z
N MET A 1 12.29 -4.13 9.16
CA MET A 1 11.25 -3.32 9.87
C MET A 1 11.16 -1.98 9.16
N ILE A 2 9.96 -1.50 8.88
CA ILE A 2 9.78 -0.18 8.26
C ILE A 2 10.36 0.90 9.19
N GLU A 3 11.22 1.77 8.65
CA GLU A 3 11.88 2.88 9.37
C GLU A 3 11.36 4.25 8.97
N ASN A 4 10.84 4.36 7.74
CA ASN A 4 10.28 5.61 7.26
C ASN A 4 9.18 5.34 6.22
N VAL A 5 8.15 6.18 6.25
CA VAL A 5 7.14 6.28 5.20
C VAL A 5 7.06 7.73 4.77
N SER A 6 7.23 8.01 3.46
CA SER A 6 7.07 9.37 2.93
C SER A 6 5.93 9.40 1.93
N LEU A 7 5.16 10.47 1.97
CA LEU A 7 4.00 10.67 1.12
C LEU A 7 4.15 12.00 0.39
N THR A 8 3.86 12.02 -0.92
CA THR A 8 3.84 13.22 -1.74
C THR A 8 2.58 13.23 -2.59
N ASN A 9 1.89 14.32 -2.62
CA ASN A 9 0.63 14.51 -3.36
C ASN A 9 -0.46 13.47 -3.01
N PHE A 10 -0.47 13.00 -1.77
CA PHE A 10 -1.36 11.96 -1.29
C PHE A 10 -2.34 12.51 -0.25
N LYS A 11 -3.62 12.57 -0.59
CA LYS A 11 -4.73 13.09 0.23
C LYS A 11 -4.43 14.50 0.80
N CYS A 12 -4.25 14.65 2.10
CA CYS A 12 -3.96 15.92 2.73
C CYS A 12 -2.50 16.38 2.58
N TYR A 13 -1.60 15.52 2.14
CA TYR A 13 -0.17 15.82 1.98
C TYR A 13 0.15 16.21 0.55
N ARG A 14 0.27 17.52 0.29
CA ARG A 14 0.65 18.05 -1.03
C ARG A 14 2.14 17.86 -1.26
N ASP A 15 2.94 18.41 -0.38
CA ASP A 15 4.39 18.34 -0.43
C ASP A 15 4.87 17.05 0.25
N LYS A 16 6.12 16.66 -0.01
CA LYS A 16 6.70 15.46 0.61
C LYS A 16 6.73 15.61 2.14
N VAL A 17 6.06 14.70 2.81
CA VAL A 17 6.08 14.57 4.27
C VAL A 17 6.60 13.19 4.63
N SER A 18 7.59 13.15 5.53
CA SER A 18 8.24 11.92 5.99
C SER A 18 7.83 11.60 7.42
N PHE A 19 7.54 10.35 7.67
CA PHE A 19 7.14 9.82 8.96
C PHE A 19 8.18 8.79 9.42
N PRO A 20 9.04 9.14 10.38
CA PRO A 20 9.95 8.17 10.98
C PRO A 20 9.12 7.12 11.74
N MET A 21 9.48 5.84 11.55
CA MET A 21 8.76 4.71 12.12
C MET A 21 9.63 3.98 13.14
N SER A 22 9.00 3.44 14.15
CA SER A 22 9.62 2.66 15.23
C SER A 22 8.85 1.35 15.44
N LYS A 23 9.26 0.53 16.40
CA LYS A 23 8.55 -0.70 16.79
C LYS A 23 7.11 -0.42 17.24
N ILE A 24 6.88 0.71 17.88
CA ILE A 24 5.56 1.18 18.32
C ILE A 24 5.43 2.64 17.89
N ASN A 25 4.38 2.94 17.15
CA ASN A 25 4.06 4.29 16.68
C ASN A 25 2.66 4.67 17.18
N VAL A 26 2.57 5.83 17.80
CA VAL A 26 1.30 6.37 18.30
C VAL A 26 0.94 7.62 17.51
N LEU A 27 -0.16 7.57 16.78
CA LEU A 27 -0.67 8.68 16.01
C LEU A 27 -1.76 9.39 16.81
N TYR A 28 -1.49 10.59 17.26
CA TYR A 28 -2.47 11.42 17.97
C TYR A 28 -2.62 12.80 17.30
N GLY A 29 -3.71 13.47 17.59
CA GLY A 29 -3.98 14.81 17.09
C GLY A 29 -5.42 14.98 16.60
N MET A 30 -5.73 16.17 16.09
CA MET A 30 -7.07 16.55 15.63
C MET A 30 -7.54 15.66 14.47
N ASN A 31 -8.86 15.45 14.37
CA ASN A 31 -9.46 14.72 13.26
C ASN A 31 -9.22 15.47 11.93
N GLY A 32 -9.10 14.73 10.84
CA GLY A 32 -8.85 15.28 9.51
C GLY A 32 -7.40 15.72 9.23
N ARG A 33 -6.46 15.53 10.16
CA ARG A 33 -5.04 15.94 10.03
C ARG A 33 -4.11 14.84 9.51
N GLY A 34 -4.63 13.84 8.81
CA GLY A 34 -3.81 12.86 8.07
C GLY A 34 -3.38 11.60 8.83
N LYS A 35 -3.80 11.40 10.12
CA LYS A 35 -3.45 10.19 10.87
C LYS A 35 -3.82 8.91 10.11
N SER A 36 -5.05 8.82 9.64
CA SER A 36 -5.53 7.66 8.87
C SER A 36 -4.91 7.61 7.48
N THR A 37 -4.50 8.73 6.92
CA THR A 37 -3.85 8.81 5.60
C THR A 37 -2.54 8.05 5.57
N LEU A 38 -1.73 8.16 6.62
CA LEU A 38 -0.49 7.39 6.76
C LEU A 38 -0.77 5.88 6.80
N LEU A 39 -1.74 5.44 7.60
CA LEU A 39 -2.12 4.03 7.65
C LEU A 39 -2.66 3.53 6.31
N GLN A 40 -3.50 4.33 5.65
CA GLN A 40 -4.08 4.00 4.35
C GLN A 40 -3.01 3.81 3.26
N SER A 41 -1.91 4.58 3.28
CA SER A 41 -0.82 4.41 2.31
C SER A 41 -0.14 3.04 2.43
N ILE A 42 0.11 2.57 3.65
CA ILE A 42 0.68 1.24 3.91
C ILE A 42 -0.32 0.14 3.49
N LEU A 43 -1.59 0.32 3.86
CA LEU A 43 -2.64 -0.66 3.57
C LEU A 43 -2.94 -0.81 2.08
N LEU A 44 -2.74 0.25 1.27
CA LEU A 44 -2.88 0.15 -0.19
C LEU A 44 -1.86 -0.83 -0.79
N PHE A 45 -0.61 -0.78 -0.35
CA PHE A 45 0.40 -1.76 -0.76
C PHE A 45 0.05 -3.17 -0.28
N SER A 46 -0.29 -3.30 1.00
CA SER A 46 -0.69 -4.59 1.57
C SER A 46 -1.87 -5.20 0.79
N GLN A 47 -2.90 -4.41 0.50
CA GLN A 47 -4.05 -4.84 -0.28
C GLN A 47 -3.66 -5.32 -1.69
N ALA A 48 -2.82 -4.56 -2.40
CA ALA A 48 -2.38 -4.93 -3.74
C ALA A 48 -1.57 -6.23 -3.75
N LEU A 49 -0.70 -6.42 -2.76
CA LEU A 49 0.10 -7.64 -2.61
C LEU A 49 -0.76 -8.85 -2.23
N MET A 50 -1.73 -8.69 -1.32
CA MET A 50 -2.64 -9.77 -0.92
C MET A 50 -3.59 -10.18 -2.05
N ASP A 51 -4.14 -9.22 -2.80
CA ASP A 51 -5.15 -9.49 -3.83
C ASP A 51 -4.52 -10.02 -5.13
N LYS A 52 -3.41 -9.43 -5.57
CA LYS A 52 -2.81 -9.71 -6.89
C LYS A 52 -1.33 -10.06 -6.83
N ASN A 53 -0.73 -10.08 -5.66
CA ASN A 53 0.73 -10.24 -5.47
C ASN A 53 1.56 -9.26 -6.33
N ASN A 54 1.03 -8.05 -6.55
CA ASN A 54 1.53 -7.10 -7.52
C ASN A 54 1.20 -5.66 -7.11
N ILE A 55 2.18 -4.77 -7.19
CA ILE A 55 2.03 -3.34 -6.88
C ILE A 55 1.85 -2.46 -8.12
N SER A 56 1.79 -3.04 -9.32
CA SER A 56 1.66 -2.26 -10.58
C SER A 56 0.34 -1.53 -10.69
N LYS A 57 -0.71 -2.05 -10.06
CA LYS A 57 -2.04 -1.45 -10.01
C LYS A 57 -2.58 -1.49 -8.59
N LEU A 58 -2.68 -0.31 -7.95
CA LEU A 58 -3.30 -0.20 -6.64
C LEU A 58 -4.83 -0.16 -6.79
N GLN A 59 -5.50 -1.11 -6.19
CA GLN A 59 -6.96 -1.09 -6.05
C GLN A 59 -7.33 -0.09 -4.96
N LEU A 60 -7.98 1.01 -5.32
CA LEU A 60 -8.40 2.05 -4.37
C LEU A 60 -9.69 1.68 -3.64
N LYS A 61 -10.43 0.70 -4.19
CA LYS A 61 -11.58 0.04 -3.58
C LYS A 61 -11.34 -1.45 -3.53
N GLY A 62 -10.96 -1.97 -2.40
CA GLY A 62 -10.70 -3.39 -2.17
C GLY A 62 -11.29 -3.88 -0.86
N ASN A 63 -10.97 -5.12 -0.51
CA ASN A 63 -11.52 -5.80 0.67
C ASN A 63 -10.95 -5.27 1.99
N LEU A 64 -9.67 -4.89 1.99
CA LEU A 64 -8.98 -4.40 3.17
C LEU A 64 -9.25 -2.90 3.38
N LEU A 65 -9.31 -2.14 2.28
CA LEU A 65 -9.38 -0.69 2.31
C LEU A 65 -10.20 -0.15 1.15
N ASN A 66 -11.05 0.83 1.43
CA ASN A 66 -11.75 1.63 0.43
C ASN A 66 -11.44 3.11 0.65
N VAL A 67 -10.64 3.70 -0.24
CA VAL A 67 -10.23 5.11 -0.19
C VAL A 67 -10.93 5.99 -1.23
N GLY A 68 -11.80 5.39 -2.04
CA GLY A 68 -12.58 6.09 -3.07
C GLY A 68 -11.98 5.96 -4.47
N THR A 69 -11.94 7.05 -5.20
CA THR A 69 -11.38 7.16 -6.55
C THR A 69 -9.97 7.76 -6.50
N PHE A 70 -9.28 7.78 -7.64
CA PHE A 70 -7.98 8.44 -7.77
C PHE A 70 -8.03 9.90 -7.33
N ASP A 71 -9.09 10.62 -7.70
CA ASP A 71 -9.29 12.03 -7.35
C ASP A 71 -9.56 12.23 -5.84
N ASP A 72 -10.02 11.20 -5.13
CA ASP A 72 -10.16 11.21 -3.66
C ASP A 72 -8.82 10.93 -2.95
N VAL A 73 -7.88 10.32 -3.65
CA VAL A 73 -6.55 9.93 -3.12
C VAL A 73 -5.50 10.96 -3.47
N LYS A 74 -5.51 11.52 -4.67
CA LYS A 74 -4.64 12.62 -5.05
C LYS A 74 -4.95 13.86 -4.21
N ASN A 75 -3.93 14.67 -3.91
CA ASN A 75 -4.17 15.95 -3.26
C ASN A 75 -4.96 16.89 -4.18
N ARG A 76 -6.09 17.42 -3.69
CA ARG A 76 -7.01 18.26 -4.48
C ARG A 76 -6.43 19.61 -4.92
N TYR A 77 -5.35 20.06 -4.27
CA TYR A 77 -4.71 21.35 -4.56
C TYR A 77 -3.45 21.18 -5.42
N SER A 78 -3.12 19.95 -5.81
CA SER A 78 -1.99 19.69 -6.71
C SER A 78 -2.43 19.67 -8.15
N GLU A 79 -1.62 20.25 -9.01
CA GLU A 79 -1.79 20.21 -10.48
C GLU A 79 -1.27 18.89 -11.06
N GLU A 80 -0.40 18.16 -10.33
CA GLU A 80 0.14 16.88 -10.78
C GLU A 80 -0.92 15.79 -10.71
N ASP A 81 -1.08 15.01 -11.78
CA ASP A 81 -1.96 13.85 -11.85
C ASP A 81 -1.26 12.56 -11.41
N SER A 82 -0.49 12.67 -10.34
CA SER A 82 0.22 11.54 -9.75
C SER A 82 0.40 11.74 -8.26
N PHE A 83 0.60 10.65 -7.53
CA PHE A 83 1.07 10.68 -6.14
C PHE A 83 2.23 9.71 -5.93
N CYS A 84 3.03 9.95 -4.91
CA CYS A 84 4.15 9.10 -4.55
C CYS A 84 4.01 8.56 -3.14
N ILE A 85 4.35 7.28 -2.98
CA ILE A 85 4.54 6.63 -1.70
C ILE A 85 5.96 6.06 -1.67
N GLU A 86 6.71 6.44 -0.65
CA GLU A 86 8.06 5.92 -0.41
C GLU A 86 8.07 5.20 0.93
N ILE A 87 8.59 3.98 0.94
CA ILE A 87 8.73 3.17 2.15
C ILE A 87 10.17 2.71 2.23
N LYS A 88 10.75 2.91 3.40
CA LYS A 88 12.14 2.57 3.67
C LYS A 88 12.24 1.67 4.89
N ASP A 89 13.09 0.65 4.80
CA ASP A 89 13.60 -0.11 5.93
C ASP A 89 15.14 -0.03 6.00
N GLN A 90 15.78 -0.87 6.82
CA GLN A 90 17.24 -0.87 7.01
C GLN A 90 18.03 -1.19 5.74
N ASN A 91 17.44 -1.94 4.82
CA ASN A 91 18.14 -2.50 3.66
C ASN A 91 17.62 -1.95 2.35
N GLU A 92 16.36 -1.51 2.32
CA GLU A 92 15.66 -1.19 1.09
C GLU A 92 14.92 0.15 1.20
N ASN A 93 14.98 0.90 0.11
CA ASN A 93 14.19 2.11 -0.10
C ASN A 93 13.38 1.94 -1.38
N LEU A 94 12.07 1.88 -1.26
CA LEU A 94 11.13 1.73 -2.36
C LEU A 94 10.34 3.01 -2.52
N LEU A 95 10.49 3.69 -3.67
CA LEU A 95 9.68 4.83 -4.07
C LEU A 95 8.83 4.43 -5.28
N ALA A 96 7.52 4.51 -5.12
CA ALA A 96 6.55 4.20 -6.16
C ALA A 96 5.70 5.43 -6.49
N LYS A 97 5.64 5.80 -7.77
CA LYS A 97 4.80 6.87 -8.30
C LYS A 97 3.63 6.27 -9.06
N TYR A 98 2.43 6.73 -8.74
CA TYR A 98 1.19 6.27 -9.34
C TYR A 98 0.45 7.40 -10.02
N SER A 99 -0.13 7.10 -11.17
CA SER A 99 -0.98 8.02 -11.93
C SER A 99 -2.38 7.42 -12.13
N LYS A 100 -3.29 8.26 -12.61
CA LYS A 100 -4.67 7.88 -12.88
C LYS A 100 -4.73 6.79 -13.97
N ASP A 101 -5.49 5.72 -13.70
CA ASP A 101 -5.83 4.69 -14.68
C ASP A 101 -7.13 5.08 -15.42
N GLU A 102 -7.45 4.38 -16.52
CA GLU A 102 -8.78 4.50 -17.18
C GLU A 102 -9.91 4.20 -16.20
N ASN A 103 -9.71 3.23 -15.32
CA ASN A 103 -10.62 2.94 -14.22
C ASN A 103 -10.33 3.90 -13.05
N PRO A 104 -11.26 4.79 -12.66
CA PRO A 104 -11.04 5.76 -11.60
C PRO A 104 -10.78 5.15 -10.22
N THR A 105 -11.05 3.86 -10.03
CA THR A 105 -10.81 3.13 -8.77
C THR A 105 -9.47 2.40 -8.74
N ILE A 106 -8.64 2.62 -9.76
CA ILE A 106 -7.30 2.04 -9.89
C ILE A 106 -6.28 3.17 -10.02
N ALA A 107 -5.14 3.01 -9.40
CA ALA A 107 -3.95 3.83 -9.65
C ALA A 107 -2.86 2.95 -10.26
N SER A 108 -2.36 3.36 -11.43
CA SER A 108 -1.33 2.63 -12.18
C SER A 108 0.06 3.13 -11.85
N LEU A 109 0.99 2.21 -11.62
CA LEU A 109 2.38 2.50 -11.35
C LEU A 109 3.03 3.10 -12.60
N THR A 110 3.67 4.25 -12.46
CA THR A 110 4.34 4.97 -13.56
C THR A 110 5.84 5.18 -13.34
N SER A 111 6.32 4.97 -12.11
CA SER A 111 7.75 4.95 -11.80
C SER A 111 7.96 4.12 -10.55
N LEU A 112 9.03 3.35 -10.56
CA LEU A 112 9.47 2.55 -9.41
C LEU A 112 10.97 2.70 -9.27
N ILE A 113 11.40 3.23 -8.12
CA ILE A 113 12.81 3.34 -7.75
C ILE A 113 13.03 2.47 -6.52
N VAL A 114 13.99 1.57 -6.59
CA VAL A 114 14.40 0.73 -5.46
C VAL A 114 15.90 0.87 -5.27
N ASN A 115 16.31 1.33 -4.09
CA ASN A 115 17.73 1.57 -3.77
C ASN A 115 18.44 2.43 -4.82
N GLU A 116 17.80 3.56 -5.22
CA GLU A 116 18.31 4.52 -6.22
C GLU A 116 18.31 4.01 -7.68
N VAL A 117 17.91 2.77 -7.96
CA VAL A 117 17.78 2.23 -9.31
C VAL A 117 16.35 2.49 -9.83
N ASP A 118 16.24 3.17 -10.96
CA ASP A 118 14.95 3.44 -11.62
C ASP A 118 14.61 2.33 -12.61
N TYR A 119 13.58 1.56 -12.31
CA TYR A 119 13.15 0.41 -13.11
C TYR A 119 12.32 0.76 -14.34
N PHE A 120 11.90 2.02 -14.51
CA PHE A 120 11.14 2.46 -15.69
C PHE A 120 12.01 3.12 -16.76
N ASN A 121 13.21 3.61 -16.42
CA ASN A 121 14.08 4.36 -17.35
C ASN A 121 15.23 3.51 -17.94
N GLU A 122 15.60 2.39 -17.37
CA GLU A 122 16.60 1.49 -17.94
C GLU A 122 15.95 0.51 -18.91
N HIS A 123 15.82 0.89 -20.19
CA HIS A 123 15.66 0.07 -21.41
C HIS A 123 15.00 -1.32 -21.30
N SER A 124 14.06 -1.48 -20.41
CA SER A 124 13.22 -2.65 -20.38
C SER A 124 11.80 -2.17 -20.63
N THR A 125 11.29 -2.45 -21.81
CA THR A 125 9.85 -2.59 -22.01
C THR A 125 9.38 -3.64 -20.99
N VAL A 126 9.17 -3.22 -19.75
CA VAL A 126 8.37 -4.01 -18.82
C VAL A 126 6.99 -3.97 -19.39
N SER A 127 6.69 -4.94 -20.26
CA SER A 127 5.31 -5.23 -20.65
C SER A 127 4.61 -5.53 -19.35
N ILE A 128 3.87 -4.55 -18.83
CA ILE A 128 3.01 -4.68 -17.66
C ILE A 128 1.87 -5.61 -18.08
N THR A 129 2.17 -6.88 -18.17
CA THR A 129 1.17 -7.93 -18.39
C THR A 129 0.48 -8.18 -17.07
N GLU A 130 -0.84 -8.37 -17.13
CA GLU A 130 -1.75 -8.53 -15.98
C GLU A 130 -1.49 -9.76 -15.09
N ASN A 131 -0.35 -10.41 -15.22
CA ASN A 131 -0.02 -11.67 -14.56
C ASN A 131 0.94 -11.50 -13.38
N LYS A 132 0.91 -12.47 -12.48
CA LYS A 132 1.72 -12.69 -11.27
C LYS A 132 3.24 -12.45 -11.45
N ASP A 133 3.68 -12.20 -12.65
CA ASP A 133 5.07 -12.16 -13.10
C ASP A 133 5.74 -10.80 -12.90
N VAL A 134 5.00 -9.69 -12.69
CA VAL A 134 5.62 -8.36 -12.55
C VAL A 134 6.45 -8.27 -11.27
N LEU A 135 5.98 -8.84 -10.17
CA LEU A 135 6.79 -8.91 -8.93
C LEU A 135 7.99 -9.83 -9.13
N PHE A 136 7.84 -10.89 -9.91
CA PHE A 136 8.90 -11.83 -10.26
C PHE A 136 9.88 -11.20 -11.26
N GLU A 137 9.42 -10.42 -12.24
CA GLU A 137 10.27 -9.72 -13.20
C GLU A 137 11.00 -8.53 -12.56
N ILE A 138 10.37 -7.78 -11.67
CA ILE A 138 11.06 -6.78 -10.84
C ILE A 138 12.15 -7.49 -10.01
N LYS A 139 11.84 -8.62 -9.38
CA LYS A 139 12.83 -9.44 -8.66
C LYS A 139 13.94 -9.94 -9.59
N LYS A 140 13.62 -10.31 -10.82
CA LYS A 140 14.59 -10.82 -11.81
C LYS A 140 15.48 -9.73 -12.39
N SER A 141 14.94 -8.54 -12.69
CA SER A 141 15.71 -7.39 -13.19
C SER A 141 16.65 -6.80 -12.12
N LEU A 142 16.30 -6.92 -10.84
CA LEU A 142 17.17 -6.61 -9.70
C LEU A 142 18.38 -7.54 -9.55
N GLY A 143 18.56 -8.55 -10.44
CA GLY A 143 19.59 -9.58 -10.29
C GLY A 143 19.36 -10.50 -9.09
N VAL A 144 18.16 -10.44 -8.53
CA VAL A 144 17.82 -11.12 -7.30
C VAL A 144 16.96 -12.33 -7.62
N VAL A 145 17.58 -13.47 -7.71
CA VAL A 145 16.99 -14.78 -8.05
C VAL A 145 16.22 -15.40 -6.87
N ASP A 146 16.23 -14.77 -5.69
CA ASP A 146 15.66 -15.38 -4.49
C ASP A 146 14.43 -14.64 -3.98
N LYS A 147 13.37 -15.39 -3.61
CA LYS A 147 12.13 -14.87 -3.01
C LYS A 147 12.36 -14.04 -1.73
N SER A 148 13.54 -14.15 -1.13
CA SER A 148 13.94 -13.46 0.10
C SER A 148 14.39 -12.01 -0.10
N SER A 149 14.55 -11.54 -1.30
CA SER A 149 15.39 -10.37 -1.59
C SER A 149 14.69 -9.02 -1.69
N ILE A 150 13.35 -8.95 -1.68
CA ILE A 150 12.63 -7.71 -1.39
C ILE A 150 11.87 -7.94 -0.09
N GLN A 151 12.60 -7.92 1.00
CA GLN A 151 12.05 -8.15 2.34
C GLN A 151 10.96 -7.14 2.70
N LEU A 152 11.07 -5.94 2.17
CA LEU A 152 10.09 -4.88 2.36
C LEU A 152 8.72 -5.25 1.80
N LEU A 153 8.64 -5.80 0.58
CA LEU A 153 7.37 -6.24 0.00
C LEU A 153 6.78 -7.43 0.75
N ASN A 154 7.60 -8.37 1.20
CA ASN A 154 7.12 -9.45 2.04
C ASN A 154 6.58 -8.93 3.38
N THR A 155 7.22 -7.91 3.96
CA THR A 155 6.73 -7.25 5.19
C THR A 155 5.37 -6.59 4.95
N LEU A 156 5.18 -5.93 3.81
CA LEU A 156 3.94 -5.25 3.44
C LEU A 156 2.80 -6.22 3.11
N GLU A 157 3.10 -7.40 2.57
CA GLU A 157 2.10 -8.46 2.31
C GLU A 157 1.49 -9.00 3.61
N HIS A 158 2.27 -9.06 4.69
CA HIS A 158 1.83 -9.65 5.96
C HIS A 158 1.34 -8.62 7.00
N VAL A 159 0.86 -7.47 6.56
CA VAL A 159 0.29 -6.46 7.46
C VAL A 159 -1.05 -6.93 8.01
N LEU A 160 -1.17 -7.03 9.34
CA LEU A 160 -2.44 -7.26 10.02
C LEU A 160 -3.09 -5.93 10.37
N TYR A 161 -4.25 -5.66 9.81
CA TYR A 161 -5.04 -4.46 10.10
C TYR A 161 -6.23 -4.78 11.01
N ILE A 162 -6.26 -4.16 12.18
CA ILE A 162 -7.40 -4.22 13.09
C ILE A 162 -8.11 -2.88 13.03
N ALA A 163 -9.25 -2.85 12.34
CA ALA A 163 -10.08 -1.66 12.25
C ALA A 163 -10.71 -1.37 13.62
N ALA A 164 -10.72 -0.11 14.01
CA ALA A 164 -11.61 0.34 15.06
C ALA A 164 -13.02 0.42 14.47
N ASP A 165 -13.78 -0.65 14.59
CA ASP A 165 -15.19 -0.64 14.25
C ASP A 165 -15.89 0.35 15.18
N ARG A 166 -16.01 1.59 14.71
CA ARG A 166 -16.93 2.57 15.31
C ARG A 166 -18.37 2.25 14.89
N ILE A 167 -18.75 1.01 15.13
CA ILE A 167 -20.14 0.64 15.08
C ILE A 167 -20.74 1.28 16.35
N GLY A 168 -21.52 2.32 16.16
CA GLY A 168 -22.33 2.85 17.28
C GLY A 168 -23.13 1.71 17.94
N PRO A 169 -23.67 1.89 19.12
CA PRO A 169 -24.42 0.83 19.81
C PRO A 169 -25.47 0.28 18.85
N LYS A 170 -25.29 -0.96 18.41
CA LYS A 170 -26.28 -1.70 17.66
C LYS A 170 -27.27 -2.25 18.66
N GLU A 171 -28.55 -2.00 18.45
CA GLU A 171 -29.61 -2.59 19.27
C GLU A 171 -29.58 -4.13 19.26
N PHE A 172 -28.99 -4.72 18.21
CA PHE A 172 -28.80 -6.16 18.11
C PHE A 172 -27.41 -6.47 17.52
N ALA A 173 -26.63 -7.28 18.25
CA ALA A 173 -25.49 -7.99 17.70
C ALA A 173 -25.97 -9.34 17.20
N GLU A 174 -25.86 -9.61 15.89
CA GLU A 174 -26.04 -10.96 15.38
C GLU A 174 -24.99 -11.88 16.01
N ARG A 175 -25.43 -12.84 16.83
CA ARG A 175 -24.56 -13.93 17.28
C ARG A 175 -24.24 -14.79 16.06
N LYS A 176 -23.00 -14.72 15.56
CA LYS A 176 -22.51 -15.78 14.69
C LYS A 176 -22.58 -17.10 15.47
N ALA A 177 -23.36 -18.04 14.96
CA ALA A 177 -23.36 -19.40 15.48
C ALA A 177 -21.92 -19.94 15.35
N ILE A 178 -21.26 -20.21 16.49
CA ILE A 178 -19.99 -20.92 16.49
C ILE A 178 -20.35 -22.37 16.13
N ASN A 179 -19.96 -22.82 14.96
CA ASN A 179 -20.04 -24.22 14.60
C ASN A 179 -19.11 -25.01 15.52
N ASN A 180 -19.69 -25.84 16.36
CA ASN A 180 -18.97 -26.68 17.33
C ASN A 180 -17.96 -27.66 16.71
N ASN A 181 -17.85 -27.72 15.38
CA ASN A 181 -16.89 -28.56 14.67
C ASN A 181 -15.47 -27.95 14.58
N GLU A 182 -15.26 -26.69 14.97
CA GLU A 182 -13.93 -26.06 14.98
C GLU A 182 -13.22 -26.11 16.35
N LEU A 183 -13.94 -26.45 17.38
CA LEU A 183 -13.34 -26.73 18.69
C LEU A 183 -13.09 -28.23 18.78
N GLY A 184 -11.90 -28.66 18.35
CA GLY A 184 -11.40 -30.02 18.53
C GLY A 184 -11.27 -30.36 20.05
N VAL A 185 -12.40 -30.63 20.69
CA VAL A 185 -12.43 -31.27 22.00
C VAL A 185 -12.63 -32.75 21.76
N ARG A 186 -11.54 -33.50 21.90
CA ARG A 186 -11.58 -34.92 22.22
C ARG A 186 -11.71 -35.09 23.71
#